data_93ab1062b480fc14fb64d2095a9f24ae
#
_entry.id   93ab1062b480fc14fb64d2095a9f24ae
#
_cell.length_a   1.000
_cell.length_b   1.000
_cell.length_c   1.000
_cell.angle_alpha   90.00
_cell.angle_beta   90.00
_cell.angle_gamma   90.00
#
_symmetry.space_group_name_H-M   'P 1'
#
loop_
_entity.id
_entity.type
_entity.pdbx_description
1 polymer ?
#
loop_
_entity_poly.entity_id
_entity_poly.type
_entity_poly.pdbx_seq_one_letter_code
_entity_poly.pdbx_strand_id
1 'polypeptide(L)'
;NGGPFSDPNDRDAMNLGTSVVKEGEPLGLLYGRVATGIIKTQAQLEAAREEFSLWTIFDPYLNLGDIAYEYEDGFWKEDVIGHATPDFFGGYTNTINWNRFTLTALFTFSYGNDLIYQKDVSDSGMSSLANRGTRVLNHYSEDNTSSNRPRSMWATTYMLSSLNVYDASYLKLKTLSLSYNLPESICRKVRIKSASVYGTATNVFTITSYPGPDPEVSDDPTSVIGGGRDVSTYPTVKSYTFGIRINF
;
A
#
# COMPACT_ATOMS: atom_id res chain seq x y z
N ASN A 1 3.09 0.07 -35.06
CA ASN A 1 3.53 1.33 -34.45
C ASN A 1 3.08 1.38 -32.98
N GLY A 2 3.55 0.40 -32.19
CA GLY A 2 3.34 0.44 -30.74
C GLY A 2 4.08 1.65 -30.18
N GLY A 3 3.35 2.63 -29.68
CA GLY A 3 3.94 3.64 -28.81
C GLY A 3 4.49 2.98 -27.54
N PRO A 4 5.28 3.70 -26.71
CA PRO A 4 5.89 3.15 -25.50
C PRO A 4 4.87 2.66 -24.45
N PHE A 5 3.60 2.67 -24.78
CA PHE A 5 2.46 2.36 -23.90
C PHE A 5 1.59 1.20 -24.36
N SER A 6 1.96 0.50 -25.45
CA SER A 6 1.23 -0.69 -25.91
C SER A 6 1.96 -1.95 -25.45
N ASP A 7 1.23 -2.90 -24.88
CA ASP A 7 1.72 -4.25 -24.71
C ASP A 7 2.03 -4.83 -26.09
N PRO A 8 3.26 -5.26 -26.38
CA PRO A 8 3.61 -5.80 -27.69
C PRO A 8 2.84 -7.07 -28.05
N ASN A 9 2.30 -7.77 -27.04
CA ASN A 9 1.56 -9.03 -27.20
C ASN A 9 0.05 -8.82 -27.19
N ASP A 10 -0.44 -7.66 -26.72
CA ASP A 10 -1.87 -7.35 -26.65
C ASP A 10 -2.12 -5.97 -27.28
N ARG A 11 -2.69 -5.96 -28.50
CA ARG A 11 -2.96 -4.73 -29.25
C ARG A 11 -4.09 -3.89 -28.64
N ASP A 12 -4.90 -4.50 -27.77
CA ASP A 12 -6.07 -3.91 -27.13
C ASP A 12 -5.74 -3.42 -25.72
N ALA A 13 -4.47 -3.55 -25.27
CA ALA A 13 -3.99 -3.07 -24.00
C ALA A 13 -3.15 -1.79 -24.12
N MET A 14 -3.37 -0.84 -23.22
CA MET A 14 -2.57 0.36 -23.04
C MET A 14 -1.74 0.24 -21.76
N ASN A 15 -0.43 0.02 -21.90
CA ASN A 15 0.50 -0.02 -20.77
C ASN A 15 0.93 1.41 -20.38
N LEU A 16 0.70 1.77 -19.12
CA LEU A 16 1.02 3.06 -18.53
C LEU A 16 2.21 2.97 -17.54
N GLY A 17 3.05 1.96 -17.71
CA GLY A 17 4.21 1.70 -16.86
C GLY A 17 3.88 0.73 -15.73
N THR A 18 3.23 1.17 -14.66
CA THR A 18 2.82 0.32 -13.52
C THR A 18 1.32 0.00 -13.53
N SER A 19 0.61 0.42 -14.55
CA SER A 19 -0.82 0.18 -14.75
C SER A 19 -1.08 -0.22 -16.20
N VAL A 20 -2.13 -0.97 -16.41
CA VAL A 20 -2.57 -1.37 -17.75
C VAL A 20 -4.09 -1.19 -17.87
N VAL A 21 -4.53 -0.81 -19.05
CA VAL A 21 -5.96 -0.80 -19.42
C VAL A 21 -6.15 -1.80 -20.54
N LYS A 22 -7.01 -2.78 -20.30
CA LYS A 22 -7.36 -3.83 -21.27
C LYS A 22 -8.86 -3.80 -21.56
N GLU A 23 -9.24 -4.02 -22.81
CA GLU A 23 -10.65 -4.10 -23.18
C GLU A 23 -11.35 -5.27 -22.49
N GLY A 24 -12.50 -5.00 -21.86
CA GLY A 24 -13.28 -6.00 -21.12
C GLY A 24 -12.82 -6.25 -19.68
N GLU A 25 -11.70 -5.67 -19.26
CA GLU A 25 -11.17 -5.80 -17.91
C GLU A 25 -11.49 -4.56 -17.05
N PRO A 26 -11.51 -4.69 -15.71
CA PRO A 26 -11.69 -3.56 -14.81
C PRO A 26 -10.59 -2.50 -14.96
N LEU A 27 -10.90 -1.25 -14.66
CA LEU A 27 -9.89 -0.19 -14.53
C LEU A 27 -9.09 -0.37 -13.23
N GLY A 28 -7.84 0.13 -13.26
CA GLY A 28 -6.95 0.10 -12.08
C GLY A 28 -6.15 -1.19 -11.96
N LEU A 29 -5.96 -1.91 -13.05
CA LEU A 29 -5.06 -3.07 -13.08
C LEU A 29 -3.62 -2.60 -12.88
N LEU A 30 -2.93 -3.25 -11.94
CA LEU A 30 -1.51 -3.06 -11.67
C LEU A 30 -0.71 -4.01 -12.56
N TYR A 31 0.31 -3.49 -13.23
CA TYR A 31 1.08 -4.23 -14.22
C TYR A 31 2.56 -4.25 -13.86
N GLY A 32 3.20 -5.37 -14.05
CA GLY A 32 4.62 -5.52 -13.77
C GLY A 32 5.09 -6.96 -13.89
N ARG A 33 6.32 -7.19 -13.45
CA ARG A 33 6.96 -8.51 -13.55
C ARG A 33 6.33 -9.51 -12.59
N VAL A 34 6.14 -10.73 -13.08
CA VAL A 34 5.68 -11.84 -12.26
C VAL A 34 6.87 -12.46 -11.56
N ALA A 35 6.91 -12.35 -10.23
CA ALA A 35 7.92 -12.97 -9.39
C ALA A 35 7.35 -14.19 -8.66
N THR A 36 8.09 -15.29 -8.65
CA THR A 36 7.72 -16.53 -7.97
C THR A 36 8.21 -16.63 -6.54
N GLY A 37 9.10 -15.71 -6.13
CA GLY A 37 9.64 -15.67 -4.78
C GLY A 37 11.13 -15.35 -4.73
N ILE A 38 11.83 -15.96 -3.78
CA ILE A 38 13.28 -15.83 -3.61
C ILE A 38 13.94 -17.16 -3.95
N ILE A 39 15.05 -17.11 -4.68
CA ILE A 39 15.89 -18.28 -5.00
C ILE A 39 16.55 -18.77 -3.72
N LYS A 40 16.11 -19.91 -3.19
CA LYS A 40 16.58 -20.44 -1.91
C LYS A 40 17.42 -21.71 -2.04
N THR A 41 17.36 -22.39 -3.18
CA THR A 41 18.07 -23.64 -3.41
C THR A 41 18.95 -23.56 -4.66
N GLN A 42 20.00 -24.38 -4.67
CA GLN A 42 20.90 -24.49 -5.81
C GLN A 42 20.16 -24.93 -7.09
N ALA A 43 19.20 -25.84 -6.96
CA ALA A 43 18.39 -26.30 -8.09
C ALA A 43 17.54 -25.17 -8.69
N GLN A 44 16.95 -24.29 -7.83
CA GLN A 44 16.23 -23.10 -8.31
C GLN A 44 17.16 -22.12 -9.01
N LEU A 45 18.39 -21.95 -8.50
CA LEU A 45 19.39 -21.08 -9.10
C LEU A 45 19.83 -21.58 -10.48
N GLU A 46 20.06 -22.87 -10.61
CA GLU A 46 20.44 -23.51 -11.88
C GLU A 46 19.31 -23.41 -12.91
N ALA A 47 18.07 -23.69 -12.52
CA ALA A 47 16.91 -23.50 -13.37
C ALA A 47 16.74 -22.04 -13.84
N ALA A 48 16.83 -21.08 -12.92
CA ALA A 48 16.75 -19.67 -13.25
C ALA A 48 17.87 -19.21 -14.20
N ARG A 49 19.08 -19.74 -14.04
CA ARG A 49 20.21 -19.43 -14.94
C ARG A 49 20.03 -20.05 -16.33
N GLU A 50 19.41 -21.22 -16.42
CA GLU A 50 19.14 -21.89 -17.69
C GLU A 50 18.07 -21.11 -18.49
N GLU A 51 16.98 -20.71 -17.85
CA GLU A 51 15.94 -19.88 -18.46
C GLU A 51 16.47 -18.49 -18.86
N PHE A 52 17.36 -17.93 -18.07
CA PHE A 52 17.99 -16.63 -18.28
C PHE A 52 19.20 -16.69 -19.24
N SER A 53 19.48 -17.82 -19.85
CA SER A 53 20.72 -18.10 -20.60
C SER A 53 21.02 -17.12 -21.74
N LEU A 54 20.02 -16.48 -22.34
CA LEU A 54 20.19 -15.44 -23.36
C LEU A 54 20.72 -14.11 -22.78
N TRP A 55 20.58 -13.89 -21.46
CA TRP A 55 20.94 -12.63 -20.78
C TRP A 55 22.09 -12.78 -19.78
N THR A 56 22.71 -13.96 -19.68
CA THR A 56 23.87 -14.20 -18.80
C THR A 56 25.02 -13.21 -19.02
N ILE A 57 25.03 -12.51 -20.15
CA ILE A 57 25.95 -11.41 -20.43
C ILE A 57 25.63 -10.18 -19.55
N PHE A 58 24.36 -10.00 -19.13
CA PHE A 58 23.90 -8.81 -18.40
C PHE A 58 23.72 -9.01 -16.90
N ASP A 59 23.52 -10.26 -16.43
CA ASP A 59 23.51 -10.56 -14.99
C ASP A 59 24.31 -11.81 -14.62
N PRO A 60 25.65 -11.76 -14.69
CA PRO A 60 26.50 -12.85 -14.23
C PRO A 60 26.41 -13.03 -12.70
N TYR A 61 25.64 -12.21 -12.02
CA TYR A 61 25.56 -12.12 -10.56
C TYR A 61 24.34 -12.78 -9.93
N LEU A 62 23.44 -13.40 -10.73
CA LEU A 62 22.28 -14.12 -10.18
C LEU A 62 22.73 -15.19 -9.19
N ASN A 63 22.20 -15.16 -7.97
CA ASN A 63 22.66 -15.97 -6.87
C ASN A 63 21.52 -16.36 -5.91
N LEU A 64 21.82 -17.22 -4.95
CA LEU A 64 20.91 -17.51 -3.86
C LEU A 64 20.52 -16.21 -3.15
N GLY A 65 19.24 -16.08 -2.83
CA GLY A 65 18.68 -14.86 -2.22
C GLY A 65 18.20 -13.80 -3.21
N ASP A 66 18.39 -13.97 -4.51
CA ASP A 66 17.84 -13.07 -5.52
C ASP A 66 16.37 -13.40 -5.80
N ILE A 67 15.66 -12.45 -6.43
CA ILE A 67 14.26 -12.64 -6.81
C ILE A 67 14.20 -13.60 -7.99
N ALA A 68 13.38 -14.64 -7.88
CA ALA A 68 13.01 -15.50 -9.00
C ALA A 68 11.83 -14.87 -9.76
N TYR A 69 11.98 -14.68 -11.05
CA TYR A 69 10.95 -14.18 -11.95
C TYR A 69 10.45 -15.32 -12.85
N GLU A 70 9.22 -15.18 -13.35
CA GLU A 70 8.77 -15.96 -14.49
C GLU A 70 9.36 -15.41 -15.79
N TYR A 71 9.61 -16.30 -16.75
CA TYR A 71 10.14 -15.96 -18.07
C TYR A 71 9.19 -16.47 -19.15
N GLU A 72 9.08 -15.71 -20.22
CA GLU A 72 8.33 -16.04 -21.41
C GLU A 72 9.13 -15.58 -22.64
N ASP A 73 9.35 -16.45 -23.59
CA ASP A 73 10.14 -16.18 -24.81
C ASP A 73 11.55 -15.58 -24.55
N GLY A 74 12.19 -15.94 -23.43
CA GLY A 74 13.51 -15.46 -23.03
C GLY A 74 13.56 -14.10 -22.37
N PHE A 75 12.38 -13.50 -22.07
CA PHE A 75 12.23 -12.24 -21.33
C PHE A 75 11.50 -12.46 -20.00
N TRP A 76 11.63 -11.51 -19.08
CA TRP A 76 10.79 -11.51 -17.89
C TRP A 76 9.32 -11.41 -18.30
N LYS A 77 8.52 -12.32 -17.78
CA LYS A 77 7.07 -12.24 -17.97
C LYS A 77 6.52 -11.01 -17.23
N GLU A 78 5.82 -10.18 -17.95
CA GLU A 78 5.07 -9.05 -17.40
C GLU A 78 3.58 -9.33 -17.57
N ASP A 79 2.81 -9.14 -16.51
CA ASP A 79 1.38 -9.43 -16.49
C ASP A 79 0.67 -8.53 -15.46
N VAL A 80 -0.64 -8.68 -15.34
CA VAL A 80 -1.43 -8.09 -14.27
C VAL A 80 -1.00 -8.74 -12.94
N ILE A 81 -0.49 -7.92 -12.03
CA ILE A 81 0.04 -8.35 -10.73
C ILE A 81 -0.84 -7.94 -9.55
N GLY A 82 -1.94 -7.25 -9.79
CA GLY A 82 -2.91 -6.82 -8.80
C GLY A 82 -3.91 -5.80 -9.34
N HIS A 83 -4.79 -5.33 -8.50
CA HIS A 83 -5.78 -4.31 -8.87
C HIS A 83 -5.95 -3.25 -7.78
N ALA A 84 -5.90 -1.98 -8.16
CA ALA A 84 -6.00 -0.85 -7.25
C ALA A 84 -7.46 -0.51 -6.87
N THR A 85 -8.42 -0.98 -7.65
CA THR A 85 -9.85 -0.72 -7.41
C THR A 85 -10.39 -1.72 -6.39
N PRO A 86 -11.01 -1.26 -5.29
CA PRO A 86 -11.57 -2.17 -4.30
C PRO A 86 -12.84 -2.86 -4.81
N ASP A 87 -13.08 -4.09 -4.35
CA ASP A 87 -14.33 -4.81 -4.57
C ASP A 87 -15.50 -4.07 -3.94
N PHE A 88 -15.29 -3.55 -2.73
CA PHE A 88 -16.24 -2.68 -2.06
C PHE A 88 -15.54 -1.75 -1.05
N PHE A 89 -16.11 -0.59 -0.86
CA PHE A 89 -15.68 0.37 0.14
C PHE A 89 -16.87 1.11 0.74
N GLY A 90 -16.67 1.73 1.88
CA GLY A 90 -17.73 2.49 2.49
C GLY A 90 -17.37 3.14 3.82
N GLY A 91 -18.40 3.70 4.46
CA GLY A 91 -18.29 4.27 5.77
C GLY A 91 -19.54 4.01 6.61
N TYR A 92 -19.31 3.86 7.90
CA TYR A 92 -20.37 3.67 8.89
C TYR A 92 -20.21 4.66 10.02
N THR A 93 -21.22 5.51 10.22
CA THR A 93 -21.28 6.44 11.35
C THR A 93 -22.27 5.97 12.39
N ASN A 94 -21.82 5.82 13.62
CA ASN A 94 -22.67 5.53 14.77
C ASN A 94 -22.68 6.72 15.72
N THR A 95 -23.89 7.15 16.14
CA THR A 95 -24.07 8.21 17.13
C THR A 95 -24.92 7.67 18.28
N ILE A 96 -24.35 7.66 19.47
CA ILE A 96 -24.99 7.21 20.72
C ILE A 96 -25.23 8.42 21.59
N ASN A 97 -26.49 8.68 21.93
CA ASN A 97 -26.89 9.71 22.89
C ASN A 97 -27.30 9.04 24.20
N TRP A 98 -26.57 9.41 25.26
CA TRP A 98 -26.88 8.93 26.60
C TRP A 98 -26.88 10.09 27.59
N ASN A 99 -28.07 10.46 28.07
CA ASN A 99 -28.29 11.61 28.93
C ASN A 99 -27.72 12.90 28.29
N ARG A 100 -26.59 13.41 28.77
CA ARG A 100 -25.93 14.63 28.31
C ARG A 100 -24.71 14.35 27.45
N PHE A 101 -24.36 13.08 27.28
CA PHE A 101 -23.26 12.66 26.45
C PHE A 101 -23.74 12.28 25.05
N THR A 102 -22.96 12.69 24.07
CA THR A 102 -23.09 12.23 22.68
C THR A 102 -21.75 11.68 22.24
N LEU A 103 -21.72 10.39 21.88
CA LEU A 103 -20.57 9.72 21.29
C LEU A 103 -20.84 9.52 19.81
N THR A 104 -19.93 9.98 18.95
CA THR A 104 -19.98 9.73 17.51
C THR A 104 -18.71 9.03 17.07
N ALA A 105 -18.86 7.91 16.35
CA ALA A 105 -17.76 7.16 15.78
C ALA A 105 -17.99 6.97 14.28
N LEU A 106 -17.00 7.36 13.47
CA LEU A 106 -16.97 7.16 12.02
C LEU A 106 -15.94 6.10 11.70
N PHE A 107 -16.40 5.00 11.13
CA PHE A 107 -15.57 3.96 10.53
C PHE A 107 -15.56 4.12 9.02
N THR A 108 -14.40 3.90 8.41
CA THR A 108 -14.25 3.74 6.95
C THR A 108 -13.56 2.41 6.68
N PHE A 109 -13.87 1.81 5.55
CA PHE A 109 -13.28 0.55 5.13
C PHE A 109 -13.16 0.49 3.61
N SER A 110 -12.17 -0.27 3.16
CA SER A 110 -11.96 -0.71 1.78
C SER A 110 -11.56 -2.16 1.81
N TYR A 111 -12.00 -2.93 0.83
CA TYR A 111 -11.69 -4.35 0.74
C TYR A 111 -11.43 -4.76 -0.70
N GLY A 112 -10.39 -5.59 -0.88
CA GLY A 112 -10.06 -6.22 -2.15
C GLY A 112 -9.18 -5.36 -3.07
N ASN A 113 -8.67 -4.23 -2.61
CA ASN A 113 -7.73 -3.43 -3.40
C ASN A 113 -6.28 -3.73 -3.02
N ASP A 114 -5.42 -3.66 -4.03
CA ASP A 114 -3.97 -3.80 -3.88
C ASP A 114 -3.26 -2.46 -4.01
N LEU A 115 -2.08 -2.36 -3.37
CA LEU A 115 -1.16 -1.25 -3.54
C LEU A 115 0.26 -1.74 -3.86
N ILE A 116 0.89 -1.09 -4.82
CA ILE A 116 2.33 -1.19 -5.05
C ILE A 116 3.04 -0.37 -3.98
N TYR A 117 3.83 -1.03 -3.13
CA TYR A 117 4.68 -0.35 -2.16
C TYR A 117 6.04 -0.05 -2.78
N GLN A 118 6.16 1.10 -3.47
CA GLN A 118 7.35 1.49 -4.22
C GLN A 118 8.61 1.59 -3.35
N LYS A 119 8.46 2.00 -2.09
CA LYS A 119 9.57 2.05 -1.15
C LYS A 119 10.20 0.68 -0.90
N ASP A 120 9.41 -0.39 -0.96
CA ASP A 120 9.91 -1.75 -0.77
C ASP A 120 10.87 -2.19 -1.88
N VAL A 121 10.65 -1.72 -3.12
CA VAL A 121 11.58 -1.93 -4.24
C VAL A 121 12.94 -1.30 -3.91
N SER A 122 12.94 -0.04 -3.50
CA SER A 122 14.18 0.68 -3.18
C SER A 122 14.86 0.14 -1.93
N ASP A 123 14.10 -0.29 -0.93
CA ASP A 123 14.64 -0.86 0.30
C ASP A 123 15.24 -2.25 0.05
N SER A 124 14.60 -3.07 -0.78
CA SER A 124 15.06 -4.44 -1.07
C SER A 124 16.43 -4.48 -1.73
N GLY A 125 16.71 -3.57 -2.66
CA GLY A 125 18.00 -3.55 -3.35
C GLY A 125 19.19 -3.20 -2.46
N MET A 126 18.97 -2.47 -1.36
CA MET A 126 20.01 -2.00 -0.44
C MET A 126 21.27 -1.43 -1.14
N SER A 127 21.08 -0.91 -2.36
CA SER A 127 22.16 -0.48 -3.26
C SER A 127 22.65 0.95 -3.01
N SER A 128 22.15 1.63 -1.99
CA SER A 128 22.55 2.99 -1.65
C SER A 128 22.74 3.16 -0.14
N LEU A 129 23.46 4.23 0.25
CA LEU A 129 23.73 4.58 1.66
C LEU A 129 22.53 5.29 2.34
N ALA A 130 21.37 5.35 1.70
CA ALA A 130 20.18 5.96 2.28
C ALA A 130 19.62 5.13 3.45
N ASN A 131 18.95 5.79 4.39
CA ASN A 131 18.23 5.12 5.45
C ASN A 131 17.13 4.20 4.89
N ARG A 132 16.99 3.04 5.50
CA ARG A 132 16.06 1.99 5.11
C ARG A 132 15.03 1.74 6.20
N GLY A 133 13.91 1.17 5.81
CA GLY A 133 12.95 0.63 6.78
C GLY A 133 13.52 -0.57 7.53
N THR A 134 13.07 -0.80 8.77
CA THR A 134 13.52 -1.94 9.60
C THR A 134 13.25 -3.32 8.99
N ARG A 135 12.33 -3.40 8.02
CA ARG A 135 12.00 -4.64 7.30
C ARG A 135 13.20 -5.24 6.56
N VAL A 136 14.17 -4.40 6.15
CA VAL A 136 15.39 -4.88 5.48
C VAL A 136 16.27 -5.73 6.37
N LEU A 137 16.14 -5.63 7.69
CA LEU A 137 16.88 -6.47 8.64
C LEU A 137 16.55 -7.95 8.50
N ASN A 138 15.38 -8.28 7.94
CA ASN A 138 14.96 -9.64 7.65
C ASN A 138 15.27 -10.06 6.20
N HIS A 139 16.36 -9.60 5.61
CA HIS A 139 16.79 -10.01 4.27
C HIS A 139 17.37 -11.44 4.26
N TYR A 140 17.40 -12.05 3.07
CA TYR A 140 18.07 -13.34 2.87
C TYR A 140 19.58 -13.23 3.13
N SER A 141 20.11 -14.12 3.93
CA SER A 141 21.53 -14.26 4.24
C SER A 141 21.85 -15.71 4.59
N GLU A 142 23.13 -16.04 4.77
CA GLU A 142 23.55 -17.39 5.21
C GLU A 142 22.91 -17.78 6.55
N ASP A 143 22.73 -16.80 7.45
CA ASP A 143 22.07 -16.99 8.76
C ASP A 143 20.54 -16.92 8.70
N ASN A 144 19.96 -16.50 7.57
CA ASN A 144 18.50 -16.31 7.40
C ASN A 144 18.02 -16.75 6.02
N THR A 145 18.22 -18.01 5.70
CA THR A 145 17.83 -18.63 4.41
C THR A 145 16.31 -18.78 4.23
N SER A 146 15.54 -18.65 5.31
CA SER A 146 14.08 -18.72 5.28
C SER A 146 13.40 -17.42 4.85
N SER A 147 14.13 -16.33 4.77
CA SER A 147 13.59 -15.02 4.42
C SER A 147 12.86 -15.03 3.06
N ASN A 148 11.76 -14.28 3.00
CA ASN A 148 11.06 -13.98 1.75
C ASN A 148 11.44 -12.60 1.19
N ARG A 149 12.50 -11.98 1.70
CA ARG A 149 13.08 -10.74 1.18
C ARG A 149 14.41 -11.04 0.50
N PRO A 150 14.71 -10.36 -0.61
CA PRO A 150 15.93 -10.63 -1.35
C PRO A 150 17.18 -10.32 -0.52
N ARG A 151 18.31 -10.89 -0.93
CA ARG A 151 19.62 -10.58 -0.33
C ARG A 151 20.03 -9.14 -0.57
N SER A 152 20.88 -8.62 0.29
CA SER A 152 21.53 -7.33 0.07
C SER A 152 22.54 -7.44 -1.06
N MET A 153 22.43 -6.56 -2.06
CA MET A 153 23.35 -6.55 -3.19
C MET A 153 23.58 -5.14 -3.72
N TRP A 154 24.84 -4.72 -3.76
CA TRP A 154 25.23 -3.39 -4.21
C TRP A 154 24.98 -3.14 -5.71
N ALA A 155 25.11 -4.17 -6.53
CA ALA A 155 25.14 -4.04 -7.99
C ALA A 155 23.83 -4.37 -8.70
N THR A 156 22.80 -4.90 -8.01
CA THR A 156 21.54 -5.29 -8.64
C THR A 156 20.44 -4.31 -8.32
N THR A 157 19.81 -3.81 -9.37
CA THR A 157 18.56 -3.05 -9.23
C THR A 157 17.40 -4.04 -9.24
N TYR A 158 16.81 -4.30 -8.09
CA TYR A 158 15.55 -5.03 -8.05
C TYR A 158 14.47 -4.20 -8.72
N MET A 159 13.70 -4.84 -9.57
CA MET A 159 12.65 -4.20 -10.32
C MET A 159 11.30 -4.46 -9.68
N LEU A 160 10.37 -3.56 -9.94
CA LEU A 160 8.99 -3.72 -9.53
C LEU A 160 8.43 -5.06 -10.01
N SER A 161 7.80 -5.78 -9.09
CA SER A 161 7.23 -7.10 -9.37
C SER A 161 6.03 -7.37 -8.44
N SER A 162 5.40 -8.51 -8.64
CA SER A 162 4.32 -8.99 -7.78
C SER A 162 4.69 -9.08 -6.29
N LEU A 163 5.98 -9.20 -5.95
CA LEU A 163 6.46 -9.16 -4.55
C LEU A 163 6.32 -7.78 -3.86
N ASN A 164 6.10 -6.74 -4.62
CA ASN A 164 5.92 -5.38 -4.12
C ASN A 164 4.45 -4.94 -4.08
N VAL A 165 3.55 -5.83 -4.46
CA VAL A 165 2.10 -5.65 -4.40
C VAL A 165 1.58 -6.24 -3.10
N TYR A 166 0.79 -5.48 -2.38
CA TYR A 166 0.24 -5.86 -1.08
C TYR A 166 -1.25 -5.57 -1.02
N ASP A 167 -1.99 -6.47 -0.39
CA ASP A 167 -3.38 -6.22 -0.03
C ASP A 167 -3.47 -4.96 0.85
N ALA A 168 -4.19 -3.97 0.37
CA ALA A 168 -4.44 -2.70 1.03
C ALA A 168 -5.83 -2.60 1.64
N SER A 169 -6.50 -3.72 1.81
CA SER A 169 -7.76 -3.79 2.55
C SER A 169 -7.58 -3.24 3.97
N TYR A 170 -8.55 -2.46 4.43
CA TYR A 170 -8.47 -1.87 5.77
C TYR A 170 -9.84 -1.64 6.41
N LEU A 171 -9.83 -1.56 7.74
CA LEU A 171 -10.88 -0.97 8.56
C LEU A 171 -10.25 0.13 9.44
N LYS A 172 -10.75 1.36 9.34
CA LYS A 172 -10.22 2.53 10.06
C LYS A 172 -11.28 3.19 10.92
N LEU A 173 -10.98 3.43 12.19
CA LEU A 173 -11.74 4.38 13.00
C LEU A 173 -11.22 5.79 12.69
N LYS A 174 -11.89 6.45 11.75
CA LYS A 174 -11.45 7.73 11.19
C LYS A 174 -11.70 8.90 12.13
N THR A 175 -12.84 8.87 12.84
CA THR A 175 -13.18 9.92 13.82
C THR A 175 -13.91 9.31 15.01
N LEU A 176 -13.50 9.72 16.20
CA LEU A 176 -14.19 9.44 17.45
C LEU A 176 -14.38 10.77 18.18
N SER A 177 -15.64 11.16 18.42
CA SER A 177 -15.98 12.40 19.10
C SER A 177 -16.89 12.14 20.29
N LEU A 178 -16.52 12.67 21.44
CA LEU A 178 -17.34 12.67 22.64
C LEU A 178 -17.67 14.10 23.00
N SER A 179 -18.95 14.41 23.16
CA SER A 179 -19.42 15.70 23.65
C SER A 179 -20.27 15.55 24.91
N TYR A 180 -20.18 16.53 25.76
CA TYR A 180 -20.98 16.65 26.98
C TYR A 180 -21.71 17.99 27.03
N ASN A 181 -23.02 17.94 27.08
CA ASN A 181 -23.86 19.15 27.22
C ASN A 181 -23.97 19.53 28.69
N LEU A 182 -23.61 20.78 29.01
CA LEU A 182 -23.67 21.28 30.37
C LEU A 182 -25.14 21.35 30.86
N PRO A 183 -25.37 21.13 32.16
CA PRO A 183 -26.70 21.34 32.77
C PRO A 183 -27.20 22.75 32.58
N GLU A 184 -28.50 22.91 32.29
CA GLU A 184 -29.14 24.24 32.20
C GLU A 184 -28.95 25.06 33.45
N SER A 185 -28.92 24.42 34.63
CA SER A 185 -28.70 25.13 35.92
C SER A 185 -27.34 25.83 35.97
N ILE A 186 -26.30 25.29 35.32
CA ILE A 186 -25.01 25.96 35.21
C ILE A 186 -25.06 27.04 34.16
N CYS A 187 -25.66 26.80 33.01
CA CYS A 187 -25.77 27.78 31.92
C CYS A 187 -26.54 29.02 32.35
N ARG A 188 -27.63 28.87 33.09
CA ARG A 188 -28.42 30.01 33.64
C ARG A 188 -27.62 30.85 34.60
N LYS A 189 -26.77 30.27 35.46
CA LYS A 189 -25.94 31.03 36.41
C LYS A 189 -24.98 31.99 35.72
N VAL A 190 -24.48 31.61 34.53
CA VAL A 190 -23.54 32.40 33.72
C VAL A 190 -24.22 33.16 32.58
N ARG A 191 -25.57 33.16 32.52
CA ARG A 191 -26.41 33.89 31.55
C ARG A 191 -26.16 33.47 30.09
N ILE A 192 -25.93 32.17 29.84
CA ILE A 192 -25.84 31.61 28.51
C ILE A 192 -27.00 30.66 28.26
N LYS A 193 -27.39 30.45 26.98
CA LYS A 193 -28.47 29.51 26.62
C LYS A 193 -28.05 28.06 26.77
N SER A 194 -26.90 27.72 26.24
CA SER A 194 -26.35 26.38 26.34
C SER A 194 -24.84 26.38 26.17
N ALA A 195 -24.19 25.37 26.72
CA ALA A 195 -22.79 25.11 26.48
C ALA A 195 -22.53 23.61 26.39
N SER A 196 -21.56 23.24 25.58
CA SER A 196 -21.05 21.86 25.52
C SER A 196 -19.53 21.86 25.44
N VAL A 197 -18.93 20.84 26.03
CA VAL A 197 -17.50 20.52 25.91
C VAL A 197 -17.38 19.30 25.03
N TYR A 198 -16.41 19.29 24.13
CA TYR A 198 -16.18 18.14 23.27
C TYR A 198 -14.70 17.80 23.11
N GLY A 199 -14.42 16.54 22.89
CA GLY A 199 -13.13 16.04 22.48
C GLY A 199 -13.30 15.18 21.23
N THR A 200 -12.44 15.37 20.25
CA THR A 200 -12.45 14.61 18.99
C THR A 200 -11.06 14.06 18.73
N ALA A 201 -10.98 12.78 18.44
CA ALA A 201 -9.79 12.10 17.95
C ALA A 201 -9.97 11.71 16.49
N THR A 202 -8.97 11.96 15.63
CA THR A 202 -8.98 11.53 14.23
C THR A 202 -7.87 10.53 13.96
N ASN A 203 -8.11 9.64 12.97
CA ASN A 203 -7.20 8.55 12.61
C ASN A 203 -6.78 7.70 13.82
N VAL A 204 -7.79 7.27 14.61
CA VAL A 204 -7.59 6.63 15.92
C VAL A 204 -6.83 5.33 15.80
N PHE A 205 -7.27 4.45 14.89
CA PHE A 205 -6.59 3.23 14.53
C PHE A 205 -6.95 2.78 13.12
N THR A 206 -6.07 1.98 12.52
CA THR A 206 -6.28 1.28 11.26
C THR A 206 -5.93 -0.19 11.46
N ILE A 207 -6.79 -1.08 11.01
CA ILE A 207 -6.56 -2.53 10.92
C ILE A 207 -6.33 -2.83 9.46
N THR A 208 -5.15 -3.36 9.11
CA THR A 208 -4.74 -3.67 7.74
C THR A 208 -3.57 -4.65 7.75
N SER A 209 -3.41 -5.42 6.67
CA SER A 209 -2.22 -6.22 6.37
C SER A 209 -1.15 -5.43 5.61
N TYR A 210 -1.51 -4.25 5.10
CA TYR A 210 -0.60 -3.41 4.34
C TYR A 210 0.63 -2.98 5.17
N PRO A 211 1.87 -3.21 4.66
CA PRO A 211 3.09 -2.95 5.42
C PRO A 211 3.53 -1.48 5.43
N GLY A 212 2.95 -0.66 4.57
CA GLY A 212 3.23 0.77 4.48
C GLY A 212 2.55 1.58 5.59
N PRO A 213 2.78 2.88 5.63
CA PRO A 213 2.31 3.73 6.72
C PRO A 213 0.80 3.94 6.73
N ASP A 214 0.13 3.90 5.58
CA ASP A 214 -1.33 4.09 5.47
C ASP A 214 -1.86 3.42 4.19
N PRO A 215 -2.84 2.51 4.25
CA PRO A 215 -3.43 1.87 3.08
C PRO A 215 -4.36 2.78 2.26
N GLU A 216 -4.74 3.96 2.75
CA GLU A 216 -5.53 4.96 2.00
C GLU A 216 -4.67 5.82 1.05
N VAL A 217 -3.35 5.61 1.01
CA VAL A 217 -2.48 6.43 0.15
C VAL A 217 -2.59 6.04 -1.32
N SER A 218 -2.46 7.05 -2.18
CA SER A 218 -2.27 6.90 -3.62
C SER A 218 -1.43 8.07 -4.10
N ASP A 219 -0.50 7.81 -5.00
CA ASP A 219 0.32 8.85 -5.64
C ASP A 219 -0.52 9.74 -6.57
N ASP A 220 -1.59 9.19 -7.13
CA ASP A 220 -2.60 9.93 -7.89
C ASP A 220 -4.03 9.55 -7.43
N PRO A 221 -4.54 10.20 -6.36
CA PRO A 221 -5.87 9.89 -5.84
C PRO A 221 -7.01 10.36 -6.76
N THR A 222 -6.69 11.11 -7.83
CA THR A 222 -7.67 11.62 -8.80
C THR A 222 -7.77 10.75 -10.05
N SER A 223 -6.83 9.83 -10.23
CA SER A 223 -6.77 8.93 -11.38
C SER A 223 -7.21 7.51 -10.99
N VAL A 224 -8.22 7.02 -11.68
CA VAL A 224 -8.63 5.61 -11.59
C VAL A 224 -7.64 4.69 -12.33
N ILE A 225 -6.90 5.24 -13.29
CA ILE A 225 -5.99 4.51 -14.15
C ILE A 225 -4.57 4.50 -13.59
N GLY A 226 -4.11 5.61 -13.01
CA GLY A 226 -2.74 5.79 -12.52
C GLY A 226 -2.58 5.60 -11.01
N GLY A 227 -3.67 5.33 -10.28
CA GLY A 227 -3.65 5.12 -8.83
C GLY A 227 -3.06 3.77 -8.43
N GLY A 228 -3.02 3.51 -7.12
CA GLY A 228 -2.62 2.22 -6.59
C GLY A 228 -1.12 2.09 -6.30
N ARG A 229 -0.41 3.21 -6.14
CA ARG A 229 1.01 3.22 -5.73
C ARG A 229 1.22 4.04 -4.47
N ASP A 230 2.03 3.52 -3.57
CA ASP A 230 2.60 4.26 -2.44
C ASP A 230 4.07 4.59 -2.77
N VAL A 231 4.32 5.84 -3.16
CA VAL A 231 5.65 6.37 -3.47
C VAL A 231 6.30 7.08 -2.28
N SER A 232 6.00 6.66 -1.07
CA SER A 232 6.42 7.30 0.19
C SER A 232 5.60 8.55 0.52
N THR A 233 4.30 8.45 0.35
CA THR A 233 3.35 9.48 0.75
C THR A 233 3.43 9.75 2.25
N TYR A 234 3.27 11.00 2.64
CA TYR A 234 3.30 11.37 4.07
C TYR A 234 2.14 10.68 4.81
N PRO A 235 2.41 9.94 5.89
CA PRO A 235 1.38 9.19 6.60
C PRO A 235 0.35 10.12 7.26
N THR A 236 -0.89 9.66 7.34
CA THR A 236 -1.93 10.37 8.06
C THR A 236 -1.60 10.42 9.55
N VAL A 237 -1.67 11.61 10.13
CA VAL A 237 -1.38 11.83 11.54
C VAL A 237 -2.62 11.62 12.41
N LYS A 238 -2.41 11.12 13.62
CA LYS A 238 -3.43 11.14 14.68
C LYS A 238 -3.53 12.55 15.25
N SER A 239 -4.74 13.07 15.38
CA SER A 239 -4.96 14.36 16.02
C SER A 239 -6.00 14.28 17.11
N TYR A 240 -5.85 15.15 18.12
CA TYR A 240 -6.78 15.29 19.23
C TYR A 240 -7.16 16.75 19.36
N THR A 241 -8.46 17.03 19.28
CA THR A 241 -9.01 18.37 19.37
C THR A 241 -9.95 18.43 20.56
N PHE A 242 -9.78 19.45 21.39
CA PHE A 242 -10.70 19.75 22.49
C PHE A 242 -11.29 21.13 22.30
N GLY A 243 -12.56 21.27 22.58
CA GLY A 243 -13.23 22.55 22.40
C GLY A 243 -14.46 22.72 23.29
N ILE A 244 -14.89 23.97 23.37
CA ILE A 244 -16.11 24.39 24.06
C ILE A 244 -16.97 25.10 23.03
N ARG A 245 -18.25 24.78 22.99
CA ARG A 245 -19.25 25.46 22.20
C ARG A 245 -20.21 26.20 23.16
N ILE A 246 -20.41 27.50 22.96
CA ILE A 246 -21.27 28.34 23.81
C ILE A 246 -22.29 29.04 22.91
N ASN A 247 -23.56 29.00 23.31
CA ASN A 247 -24.65 29.73 22.67
C ASN A 247 -25.19 30.76 23.66
N PHE A 248 -25.30 31.98 23.23
CA PHE A 248 -25.79 33.14 23.99
C PHE A 248 -27.27 33.38 23.72
#